data_5d0427122df655b84523fabb4cba5d40
#
_entry.id   5d0427122df655b84523fabb4cba5d40
#
_cell.length_a   1.000
_cell.length_b   1.000
_cell.length_c   1.000
_cell.angle_alpha   90.00
_cell.angle_beta   90.00
_cell.angle_gamma   90.00
#
_symmetry.space_group_name_H-M   'P 1'
#
loop_
_entity.id
_entity.type
_entity.pdbx_description
1 polymer ?
#
loop_
_entity_poly.entity_id
_entity_poly.type
_entity_poly.pdbx_seq_one_letter_code
_entity_poly.pdbx_strand_id
1 'polypeptide(L)'
;MKSPEKKRILVFSVDALVSEDIEYLKTLPNFKKYLGGGAEVKKIRSIYPSVTYPAHVTMATGCYPEKTGVNSNYSFSLDSKEDSWLWFSDVIRVTDIFTAAHRAGYTTASVFWPVTGKHPDIDWLIDEYWMPRPDDTLRSSFERAGSSPEVLDIIEANRGLLSPSYVMTGRKNFCIHPAVDDFLLKCCCDIIRRFRPEVTFVHNGNIDDGRHKNGVFGDWLYPELVRVDEAIGDLGRSLEAIGELENTDFFLVSDHGQLDIKRTIKPNLLLSRLGLLSADEKGIVTEWKAYCRSNAMSSLVYLHDPDDRETYDYLYRELCRMRDEGIYGFSEVLTREETVGREHLDGGFAFCLESDGYTSFSDSCRGSLIAPLDLSDFRFGHATHGYLPEKGPQPVFCAKGPHIRGGVSLDSRRLVDEAPTYARLLGVRLPEAQGSAIEEILI
;
A
#
# COMPACT_ATOMS: atom_id res chain seq x y z
N MET A 1 13.01 38.26 14.64
CA MET A 1 11.73 37.54 14.57
C MET A 1 12.03 36.08 14.87
N LYS A 2 11.36 35.43 15.81
CA LYS A 2 11.43 33.95 15.93
C LYS A 2 10.94 33.39 14.61
N SER A 3 11.67 32.45 14.01
CA SER A 3 11.13 31.66 12.89
C SER A 3 9.77 31.10 13.35
N PRO A 4 8.75 31.08 12.48
CA PRO A 4 7.49 30.44 12.82
C PRO A 4 7.80 29.03 13.31
N GLU A 5 7.18 28.65 14.42
CA GLU A 5 7.34 27.31 15.00
C GLU A 5 6.90 26.29 13.95
N LYS A 6 7.79 25.38 13.59
CA LYS A 6 7.51 24.36 12.59
C LYS A 6 6.50 23.38 13.14
N LYS A 7 5.47 23.08 12.36
CA LYS A 7 4.48 22.07 12.70
C LYS A 7 5.08 20.67 12.57
N ARG A 8 4.54 19.73 13.30
CA ARG A 8 4.99 18.35 13.29
C ARG A 8 3.83 17.43 12.96
N ILE A 9 4.06 16.45 12.08
CA ILE A 9 3.08 15.40 11.78
C ILE A 9 3.69 14.02 11.98
N LEU A 10 2.87 13.10 12.47
CA LEU A 10 3.15 11.66 12.52
C LEU A 10 1.99 10.95 11.83
N VAL A 11 2.27 10.27 10.73
CA VAL A 11 1.31 9.48 9.97
C VAL A 11 1.62 8.00 10.16
N PHE A 12 0.71 7.29 10.82
CA PHE A 12 0.78 5.86 11.04
C PHE A 12 -0.23 5.16 10.14
N SER A 13 0.25 4.48 9.11
CA SER A 13 -0.56 3.64 8.23
C SER A 13 -0.60 2.22 8.75
N VAL A 14 -1.81 1.67 8.88
CA VAL A 14 -2.04 0.26 9.16
C VAL A 14 -2.73 -0.36 7.97
N ASP A 15 -2.01 -1.21 7.25
CA ASP A 15 -2.44 -1.85 6.02
C ASP A 15 -3.75 -2.63 6.23
N ALA A 16 -4.69 -2.41 5.34
CA ALA A 16 -6.02 -3.02 5.33
C ALA A 16 -6.85 -2.81 6.63
N LEU A 17 -6.57 -1.77 7.44
CA LEU A 17 -7.41 -1.38 8.56
C LEU A 17 -8.69 -0.73 8.03
N VAL A 18 -9.86 -1.18 8.46
CA VAL A 18 -11.14 -0.73 7.92
C VAL A 18 -12.07 -0.13 8.97
N SER A 19 -13.12 0.54 8.50
CA SER A 19 -14.10 1.24 9.36
C SER A 19 -14.66 0.37 10.47
N GLU A 20 -14.89 -0.90 10.17
CA GLU A 20 -15.46 -1.88 11.09
C GLU A 20 -14.53 -2.17 12.29
N ASP A 21 -13.22 -1.99 12.14
CA ASP A 21 -12.22 -2.23 13.18
C ASP A 21 -12.16 -1.08 14.19
N ILE A 22 -12.50 0.11 13.77
CA ILE A 22 -12.34 1.35 14.58
C ILE A 22 -13.18 1.32 15.84
N GLU A 23 -14.36 0.73 15.80
CA GLU A 23 -15.23 0.67 16.98
C GLU A 23 -14.59 -0.14 18.11
N TYR A 24 -13.85 -1.20 17.79
CA TYR A 24 -13.08 -1.94 18.79
C TYR A 24 -11.86 -1.15 19.25
N LEU A 25 -11.09 -0.55 18.34
CA LEU A 25 -9.93 0.29 18.70
C LEU A 25 -10.31 1.43 19.62
N LYS A 26 -11.46 2.08 19.44
CA LYS A 26 -11.99 3.12 20.32
C LYS A 26 -12.20 2.64 21.77
N THR A 27 -12.31 1.33 22.02
CA THR A 27 -12.42 0.78 23.37
C THR A 27 -11.06 0.64 24.07
N LEU A 28 -9.96 0.64 23.34
CA LEU A 28 -8.61 0.36 23.81
C LEU A 28 -7.93 1.61 24.39
N PRO A 29 -6.99 1.42 25.34
CA PRO A 29 -6.48 2.53 26.17
C PRO A 29 -5.61 3.53 25.40
N ASN A 30 -4.74 3.07 24.49
CA ASN A 30 -3.83 3.96 23.80
C ASN A 30 -4.55 4.75 22.70
N PHE A 31 -5.47 4.13 21.96
CA PHE A 31 -6.34 4.85 21.03
C PHE A 31 -7.11 5.97 21.76
N LYS A 32 -7.74 5.66 22.90
CA LYS A 32 -8.44 6.67 23.72
C LYS A 32 -7.52 7.82 24.08
N LYS A 33 -6.30 7.54 24.50
CA LYS A 33 -5.35 8.55 24.95
C LYS A 33 -4.88 9.43 23.80
N TYR A 34 -4.38 8.82 22.73
CA TYR A 34 -3.65 9.52 21.68
C TYR A 34 -4.50 9.97 20.48
N LEU A 35 -5.64 9.33 20.24
CA LEU A 35 -6.55 9.65 19.12
C LEU A 35 -7.98 9.97 19.57
N GLY A 36 -8.37 9.54 20.76
CA GLY A 36 -9.73 9.76 21.27
C GLY A 36 -10.08 11.24 21.39
N GLY A 37 -11.30 11.59 20.91
CA GLY A 37 -11.80 12.97 20.87
C GLY A 37 -11.21 13.83 19.75
N GLY A 38 -10.42 13.26 18.85
CA GLY A 38 -9.91 13.91 17.65
C GLY A 38 -10.96 13.99 16.53
N ALA A 39 -10.51 14.09 15.30
CA ALA A 39 -11.31 14.02 14.09
C ALA A 39 -11.26 12.63 13.48
N GLU A 40 -12.35 12.21 12.83
CA GLU A 40 -12.41 10.96 12.07
C GLU A 40 -13.12 11.15 10.72
N VAL A 41 -12.67 10.41 9.73
CA VAL A 41 -13.42 10.12 8.51
C VAL A 41 -13.78 8.64 8.54
N LYS A 42 -15.07 8.32 8.59
CA LYS A 42 -15.55 6.95 8.78
C LYS A 42 -15.17 6.04 7.62
N LYS A 43 -15.13 6.57 6.39
CA LYS A 43 -14.83 5.83 5.17
C LYS A 43 -13.94 6.66 4.27
N ILE A 44 -12.77 6.15 3.96
CA ILE A 44 -11.93 6.68 2.90
C ILE A 44 -12.13 5.83 1.64
N ARG A 45 -12.60 6.46 0.56
CA ARG A 45 -12.60 5.75 -0.72
C ARG A 45 -11.17 5.61 -1.22
N SER A 46 -10.66 4.37 -1.24
CA SER A 46 -9.36 4.05 -1.79
C SER A 46 -9.29 4.37 -3.29
N ILE A 47 -8.12 4.15 -3.89
CA ILE A 47 -7.91 4.23 -5.33
C ILE A 47 -8.13 2.87 -5.99
N TYR A 48 -8.17 2.84 -7.34
CA TYR A 48 -8.21 1.60 -8.11
C TYR A 48 -6.92 1.44 -8.94
N PRO A 49 -6.31 0.24 -8.96
CA PRO A 49 -6.64 -0.91 -8.12
C PRO A 49 -6.31 -0.62 -6.65
N SER A 50 -7.14 -1.15 -5.74
CA SER A 50 -6.95 -0.96 -4.29
C SER A 50 -5.85 -1.89 -3.77
N VAL A 51 -4.61 -1.56 -4.10
CA VAL A 51 -3.39 -2.29 -3.69
C VAL A 51 -2.39 -1.37 -3.02
N THR A 52 -1.56 -1.91 -2.16
CA THR A 52 -0.71 -1.22 -1.19
C THR A 52 0.15 -0.10 -1.80
N TYR A 53 0.96 -0.40 -2.84
CA TYR A 53 1.93 0.58 -3.37
C TYR A 53 1.28 1.77 -4.07
N PRO A 54 0.34 1.58 -5.03
CA PRO A 54 -0.40 2.69 -5.60
C PRO A 54 -1.13 3.53 -4.55
N ALA A 55 -1.73 2.89 -3.52
CA ALA A 55 -2.46 3.58 -2.47
C ALA A 55 -1.53 4.44 -1.61
N HIS A 56 -0.40 3.88 -1.11
CA HIS A 56 0.56 4.64 -0.30
C HIS A 56 1.23 5.79 -1.08
N VAL A 57 1.50 5.60 -2.38
CA VAL A 57 1.99 6.70 -3.23
C VAL A 57 0.91 7.78 -3.36
N THR A 58 -0.37 7.40 -3.50
CA THR A 58 -1.49 8.35 -3.50
C THR A 58 -1.59 9.12 -2.18
N MET A 59 -1.46 8.43 -1.02
CA MET A 59 -1.46 9.02 0.32
C MET A 59 -0.29 9.99 0.56
N ALA A 60 0.82 9.82 -0.17
CA ALA A 60 1.99 10.71 -0.09
C ALA A 60 1.99 11.85 -1.11
N THR A 61 1.23 11.74 -2.21
CA THR A 61 1.26 12.70 -3.33
C THR A 61 -0.05 13.46 -3.54
N GLY A 62 -1.19 12.88 -3.12
CA GLY A 62 -2.52 13.39 -3.45
C GLY A 62 -2.90 13.21 -4.93
N CYS A 63 -2.22 12.29 -5.63
CA CYS A 63 -2.45 12.00 -7.04
C CYS A 63 -2.92 10.56 -7.24
N TYR A 64 -3.77 10.35 -8.24
CA TYR A 64 -4.17 9.02 -8.69
C TYR A 64 -3.07 8.34 -9.53
N PRO A 65 -3.18 6.99 -9.74
CA PRO A 65 -2.21 6.19 -10.49
C PRO A 65 -1.88 6.73 -11.89
N GLU A 66 -2.83 7.34 -12.60
CA GLU A 66 -2.60 7.95 -13.92
C GLU A 66 -1.50 9.02 -13.91
N LYS A 67 -1.35 9.76 -12.78
CA LYS A 67 -0.32 10.78 -12.63
C LYS A 67 0.93 10.26 -11.93
N THR A 68 0.77 9.45 -10.90
CA THR A 68 1.92 8.93 -10.14
C THR A 68 2.77 7.99 -10.98
N GLY A 69 2.16 7.28 -11.94
CA GLY A 69 2.80 6.23 -12.73
C GLY A 69 2.90 4.88 -12.00
N VAL A 70 2.41 4.78 -10.77
CA VAL A 70 2.40 3.56 -9.96
C VAL A 70 0.98 3.00 -9.95
N ASN A 71 0.76 1.91 -10.71
CA ASN A 71 -0.55 1.28 -10.90
C ASN A 71 -0.60 -0.19 -10.43
N SER A 72 0.47 -0.66 -9.81
CA SER A 72 0.64 -2.01 -9.26
C SER A 72 1.75 -1.98 -8.21
N ASN A 73 1.86 -3.05 -7.40
CA ASN A 73 3.03 -3.25 -6.54
C ASN A 73 4.28 -3.65 -7.35
N TYR A 74 4.10 -4.06 -8.60
CA TYR A 74 5.14 -4.60 -9.47
C TYR A 74 5.26 -3.82 -10.78
N SER A 75 6.48 -3.72 -11.31
CA SER A 75 6.65 -3.33 -12.72
C SER A 75 6.18 -4.46 -13.64
N PHE A 76 5.62 -4.08 -14.79
CA PHE A 76 5.33 -5.03 -15.85
C PHE A 76 6.53 -5.18 -16.78
N SER A 77 7.12 -6.38 -16.81
CA SER A 77 8.11 -6.79 -17.82
C SER A 77 8.12 -8.31 -17.90
N LEU A 78 7.85 -8.86 -19.10
CA LEU A 78 8.00 -10.31 -19.35
C LEU A 78 9.45 -10.69 -19.64
N ASP A 79 10.31 -9.73 -19.98
CA ASP A 79 11.72 -9.94 -20.27
C ASP A 79 12.59 -10.02 -19.01
N SER A 80 12.12 -9.50 -17.88
CA SER A 80 12.80 -9.64 -16.62
C SER A 80 12.45 -10.97 -15.96
N LYS A 81 13.47 -11.73 -15.56
CA LYS A 81 13.30 -13.01 -14.84
C LYS A 81 12.85 -12.81 -13.37
N GLU A 82 12.75 -11.60 -12.92
CA GLU A 82 12.40 -11.22 -11.55
C GLU A 82 11.17 -10.32 -11.59
N ASP A 83 10.13 -10.68 -10.84
CA ASP A 83 9.07 -9.76 -10.47
C ASP A 83 9.72 -8.62 -9.67
N SER A 84 9.86 -7.48 -10.28
CA SER A 84 10.45 -6.34 -9.62
C SER A 84 9.37 -5.55 -8.90
N TRP A 85 9.30 -5.73 -7.59
CA TRP A 85 8.57 -4.81 -6.72
C TRP A 85 9.05 -3.37 -6.94
N LEU A 86 8.14 -2.44 -6.86
CA LEU A 86 8.45 -1.02 -7.04
C LEU A 86 9.01 -0.41 -5.73
N TRP A 87 10.18 -0.90 -5.29
CA TRP A 87 10.81 -0.49 -4.03
C TRP A 87 11.18 0.99 -3.99
N PHE A 88 11.64 1.54 -5.12
CA PHE A 88 12.38 2.79 -5.16
C PHE A 88 11.53 3.96 -5.64
N SER A 89 11.78 5.14 -5.09
CA SER A 89 11.00 6.36 -5.34
C SER A 89 11.16 6.97 -6.74
N ASP A 90 12.16 6.54 -7.51
CA ASP A 90 12.44 7.05 -8.86
C ASP A 90 11.34 6.74 -9.89
N VAL A 91 10.40 5.85 -9.56
CA VAL A 91 9.22 5.55 -10.38
C VAL A 91 8.10 6.59 -10.22
N ILE A 92 8.11 7.37 -9.13
CA ILE A 92 7.08 8.38 -8.83
C ILE A 92 7.30 9.61 -9.72
N ARG A 93 6.28 10.00 -10.47
CA ARG A 93 6.36 11.05 -11.51
C ARG A 93 5.94 12.44 -11.03
N VAL A 94 5.51 12.58 -9.80
CA VAL A 94 4.94 13.81 -9.22
C VAL A 94 5.62 14.14 -7.90
N THR A 95 5.45 15.37 -7.42
CA THR A 95 5.97 15.79 -6.12
C THR A 95 5.20 15.11 -4.99
N ASP A 96 5.91 14.50 -4.05
CA ASP A 96 5.36 13.94 -2.83
C ASP A 96 5.56 14.85 -1.61
N ILE A 97 4.98 14.45 -0.49
CA ILE A 97 4.99 15.22 0.76
C ILE A 97 6.41 15.34 1.34
N PHE A 98 7.27 14.32 1.18
CA PHE A 98 8.64 14.34 1.68
C PHE A 98 9.46 15.39 0.93
N THR A 99 9.41 15.39 -0.40
CA THR A 99 10.05 16.40 -1.25
C THR A 99 9.54 17.81 -0.92
N ALA A 100 8.23 17.98 -0.78
CA ALA A 100 7.64 19.30 -0.50
C ALA A 100 8.04 19.80 0.90
N ALA A 101 8.03 18.93 1.91
CA ALA A 101 8.43 19.24 3.28
C ALA A 101 9.93 19.56 3.36
N HIS A 102 10.79 18.72 2.77
CA HIS A 102 12.24 18.91 2.78
C HIS A 102 12.65 20.24 2.12
N ARG A 103 12.06 20.59 0.98
CA ARG A 103 12.28 21.90 0.32
C ARG A 103 11.86 23.08 1.18
N ALA A 104 10.88 22.91 2.06
CA ALA A 104 10.48 23.91 3.05
C ALA A 104 11.34 23.91 4.32
N GLY A 105 12.35 23.06 4.37
CA GLY A 105 13.30 22.94 5.46
C GLY A 105 12.83 22.06 6.62
N TYR A 106 11.79 21.25 6.47
CA TYR A 106 11.41 20.23 7.42
C TYR A 106 12.37 19.04 7.37
N THR A 107 12.57 18.41 8.51
CA THR A 107 13.24 17.11 8.61
C THR A 107 12.24 15.98 8.48
N THR A 108 12.61 14.92 7.75
CA THR A 108 11.70 13.88 7.30
C THR A 108 12.17 12.49 7.71
N ALA A 109 11.24 11.61 8.08
CA ALA A 109 11.49 10.20 8.32
C ALA A 109 10.42 9.34 7.64
N SER A 110 10.86 8.24 7.05
CA SER A 110 9.99 7.21 6.48
C SER A 110 10.43 5.84 6.99
N VAL A 111 9.50 5.10 7.60
CA VAL A 111 9.75 3.76 8.09
C VAL A 111 8.77 2.80 7.44
N PHE A 112 9.28 1.99 6.54
CA PHE A 112 8.54 0.98 5.79
C PHE A 112 7.39 1.52 4.92
N TRP A 113 7.37 2.83 4.65
CA TRP A 113 6.40 3.41 3.73
C TRP A 113 6.72 2.98 2.30
N PRO A 114 5.76 2.37 1.56
CA PRO A 114 6.00 1.85 0.22
C PRO A 114 6.55 2.89 -0.77
N VAL A 115 7.39 2.41 -1.68
CA VAL A 115 7.97 3.20 -2.79
C VAL A 115 8.79 4.41 -2.31
N THR A 116 9.47 4.29 -1.17
CA THR A 116 10.34 5.36 -0.65
C THR A 116 11.83 5.04 -0.71
N GLY A 117 12.21 3.86 -1.20
CA GLY A 117 13.62 3.48 -1.32
C GLY A 117 14.44 4.49 -2.13
N LYS A 118 15.65 4.80 -1.62
CA LYS A 118 16.59 5.77 -2.19
C LYS A 118 16.01 7.18 -2.38
N HIS A 119 14.96 7.54 -1.66
CA HIS A 119 14.36 8.85 -1.77
C HIS A 119 15.35 9.94 -1.32
N PRO A 120 15.68 10.94 -2.17
CA PRO A 120 16.74 11.92 -1.89
C PRO A 120 16.39 12.93 -0.79
N ASP A 121 15.09 13.12 -0.53
CA ASP A 121 14.57 14.14 0.39
C ASP A 121 14.02 13.52 1.69
N ILE A 122 14.40 12.26 2.02
CA ILE A 122 14.10 11.62 3.30
C ILE A 122 15.39 11.51 4.12
N ASP A 123 15.44 12.20 5.27
CA ASP A 123 16.64 12.25 6.11
C ASP A 123 16.89 10.90 6.83
N TRP A 124 15.82 10.26 7.32
CA TRP A 124 15.89 8.97 8.02
C TRP A 124 14.97 7.96 7.40
N LEU A 125 15.53 7.09 6.55
CA LEU A 125 14.80 6.14 5.72
C LEU A 125 15.03 4.70 6.17
N ILE A 126 13.94 3.96 6.41
CA ILE A 126 13.89 2.50 6.40
C ILE A 126 12.87 2.12 5.34
N ASP A 127 13.34 1.69 4.17
CA ASP A 127 12.49 1.33 3.04
C ASP A 127 11.79 -0.02 3.24
N GLU A 128 10.70 -0.24 2.52
CA GLU A 128 10.00 -1.53 2.46
C GLU A 128 10.75 -2.56 1.58
N TYR A 129 12.06 -2.59 1.65
CA TYR A 129 12.92 -3.50 0.88
C TYR A 129 13.09 -4.84 1.61
N TRP A 130 12.13 -5.75 1.48
CA TRP A 130 12.06 -7.00 2.24
C TRP A 130 12.53 -8.26 1.48
N MET A 131 12.90 -8.17 0.20
CA MET A 131 13.50 -9.25 -0.59
C MET A 131 14.97 -8.96 -0.92
N PRO A 132 15.90 -9.15 0.04
CA PRO A 132 17.30 -8.89 -0.20
C PRO A 132 17.89 -9.85 -1.23
N ARG A 133 18.97 -9.44 -1.86
CA ARG A 133 19.75 -10.29 -2.78
C ARG A 133 20.37 -11.47 -2.00
N PRO A 134 20.73 -12.58 -2.72
CA PRO A 134 21.29 -13.76 -2.09
C PRO A 134 22.46 -13.51 -1.12
N ASP A 135 23.30 -12.52 -1.36
CA ASP A 135 24.49 -12.23 -0.56
C ASP A 135 24.30 -11.06 0.42
N ASP A 136 23.10 -10.47 0.49
CA ASP A 136 22.84 -9.37 1.41
C ASP A 136 22.74 -9.84 2.85
N THR A 137 23.24 -9.00 3.74
CA THR A 137 22.93 -9.00 5.17
C THR A 137 21.75 -8.05 5.42
N LEU A 138 21.19 -8.07 6.63
CA LEU A 138 20.18 -7.09 7.03
C LEU A 138 20.69 -5.66 6.78
N ARG A 139 21.91 -5.34 7.24
CA ARG A 139 22.54 -4.04 7.07
C ARG A 139 22.70 -3.66 5.59
N SER A 140 23.29 -4.53 4.78
CA SER A 140 23.54 -4.21 3.36
C SER A 140 22.25 -4.09 2.54
N SER A 141 21.18 -4.76 2.93
CA SER A 141 19.86 -4.61 2.31
C SER A 141 19.33 -3.20 2.47
N PHE A 142 19.30 -2.69 3.71
CA PHE A 142 18.80 -1.34 3.99
C PHE A 142 19.77 -0.24 3.53
N GLU A 143 21.09 -0.48 3.57
CA GLU A 143 22.08 0.43 2.97
C GLU A 143 21.82 0.60 1.47
N ARG A 144 21.58 -0.50 0.76
CA ARG A 144 21.21 -0.48 -0.66
C ARG A 144 19.91 0.26 -0.92
N ALA A 145 18.95 0.14 -0.01
CA ALA A 145 17.66 0.81 -0.09
C ALA A 145 17.72 2.30 0.31
N GLY A 146 18.86 2.80 0.79
CA GLY A 146 19.09 4.22 1.03
C GLY A 146 19.13 4.64 2.50
N SER A 147 19.15 3.70 3.45
CA SER A 147 19.29 4.05 4.88
C SER A 147 20.65 4.66 5.17
N SER A 148 20.69 5.74 5.96
CA SER A 148 21.92 6.38 6.43
C SER A 148 22.66 5.52 7.46
N PRO A 149 23.98 5.72 7.70
CA PRO A 149 24.73 4.95 8.69
C PRO A 149 24.10 4.96 10.07
N GLU A 150 23.54 6.09 10.51
CA GLU A 150 22.89 6.24 11.81
C GLU A 150 21.59 5.44 11.92
N VAL A 151 20.84 5.33 10.82
CA VAL A 151 19.62 4.49 10.73
C VAL A 151 20.02 3.02 10.69
N LEU A 152 21.07 2.66 9.97
CA LEU A 152 21.61 1.29 9.96
C LEU A 152 22.03 0.81 11.35
N ASP A 153 22.57 1.70 12.19
CA ASP A 153 22.90 1.36 13.58
C ASP A 153 21.65 1.09 14.43
N ILE A 154 20.54 1.82 14.19
CA ILE A 154 19.24 1.55 14.82
C ILE A 154 18.69 0.20 14.36
N ILE A 155 18.75 -0.11 13.08
CA ILE A 155 18.32 -1.39 12.49
C ILE A 155 19.07 -2.56 13.15
N GLU A 156 20.39 -2.48 13.22
CA GLU A 156 21.21 -3.52 13.84
C GLU A 156 20.97 -3.67 15.35
N ALA A 157 20.74 -2.57 16.06
CA ALA A 157 20.43 -2.60 17.49
C ALA A 157 19.09 -3.33 17.80
N ASN A 158 18.14 -3.27 16.87
CA ASN A 158 16.80 -3.85 17.01
C ASN A 158 16.62 -5.20 16.31
N ARG A 159 17.66 -5.71 15.60
CA ARG A 159 17.57 -6.96 14.82
C ARG A 159 17.04 -8.17 15.59
N GLY A 160 17.20 -8.19 16.91
CA GLY A 160 16.72 -9.27 17.77
C GLY A 160 15.20 -9.41 17.86
N LEU A 161 14.45 -8.41 17.37
CA LEU A 161 12.98 -8.45 17.28
C LEU A 161 12.49 -9.20 16.03
N LEU A 162 13.33 -9.35 15.02
CA LEU A 162 12.98 -10.09 13.81
C LEU A 162 12.80 -11.58 14.13
N SER A 163 11.87 -12.21 13.41
CA SER A 163 11.54 -13.61 13.62
C SER A 163 12.77 -14.53 13.52
N PRO A 164 12.98 -15.48 14.47
CA PRO A 164 14.03 -16.48 14.36
C PRO A 164 13.94 -17.33 13.09
N SER A 165 12.78 -17.51 12.50
CA SER A 165 12.60 -18.23 11.24
C SER A 165 13.28 -17.52 10.06
N TYR A 166 13.45 -16.23 10.13
CA TYR A 166 14.27 -15.47 9.17
C TYR A 166 15.72 -15.99 9.13
N VAL A 167 16.29 -16.29 10.30
CA VAL A 167 17.69 -16.76 10.43
C VAL A 167 17.79 -18.27 10.11
N MET A 168 16.78 -19.07 10.48
CA MET A 168 16.84 -20.54 10.45
C MET A 168 16.51 -21.18 9.10
N THR A 169 15.66 -20.56 8.28
CA THR A 169 15.15 -21.19 7.04
C THR A 169 16.02 -20.93 5.82
N GLY A 170 17.07 -20.12 5.93
CA GLY A 170 17.86 -19.66 4.78
C GLY A 170 17.06 -18.79 3.80
N ARG A 171 15.79 -18.52 4.10
CA ARG A 171 14.99 -17.52 3.42
C ARG A 171 15.52 -16.16 3.83
N LYS A 172 15.93 -15.36 2.87
CA LYS A 172 16.46 -14.02 3.12
C LYS A 172 15.36 -12.97 3.28
N ASN A 173 14.09 -13.35 3.18
CA ASN A 173 12.96 -12.51 3.46
C ASN A 173 12.79 -12.33 4.97
N PHE A 174 12.98 -11.12 5.49
CA PHE A 174 12.78 -10.76 6.90
C PHE A 174 11.34 -10.27 7.19
N CYS A 175 10.51 -10.08 6.18
CA CYS A 175 9.13 -9.64 6.32
C CYS A 175 8.24 -10.79 6.78
N ILE A 176 8.23 -11.04 8.08
CA ILE A 176 7.42 -12.08 8.75
C ILE A 176 6.62 -11.39 9.84
N HIS A 177 5.33 -11.19 9.58
CA HIS A 177 4.41 -10.58 10.53
C HIS A 177 4.08 -11.52 11.69
N PRO A 178 3.87 -11.00 12.89
CA PRO A 178 3.97 -9.59 13.30
C PRO A 178 5.38 -9.16 13.72
N ALA A 179 6.40 -10.01 13.65
CA ALA A 179 7.74 -9.73 14.16
C ALA A 179 8.42 -8.57 13.42
N VAL A 180 8.20 -8.45 12.10
CA VAL A 180 8.72 -7.33 11.33
C VAL A 180 8.07 -6.01 11.75
N ASP A 181 6.79 -6.02 12.07
CA ASP A 181 6.06 -4.83 12.52
C ASP A 181 6.59 -4.32 13.86
N ASP A 182 6.81 -5.22 14.82
CA ASP A 182 7.40 -4.90 16.13
C ASP A 182 8.82 -4.31 15.96
N PHE A 183 9.61 -4.87 15.05
CA PHE A 183 10.94 -4.39 14.70
C PHE A 183 10.90 -2.97 14.10
N LEU A 184 10.06 -2.76 13.08
CA LEU A 184 9.93 -1.49 12.37
C LEU A 184 9.40 -0.39 13.29
N LEU A 185 8.39 -0.71 14.09
CA LEU A 185 7.84 0.21 15.08
C LEU A 185 8.91 0.65 16.08
N LYS A 186 9.70 -0.30 16.59
CA LYS A 186 10.79 0.01 17.51
C LYS A 186 11.85 0.90 16.85
N CYS A 187 12.23 0.62 15.61
CA CYS A 187 13.13 1.46 14.84
C CYS A 187 12.56 2.88 14.66
N CYS A 188 11.27 3.01 14.33
CA CYS A 188 10.58 4.29 14.22
C CYS A 188 10.63 5.08 15.54
N CYS A 189 10.33 4.43 16.67
CA CYS A 189 10.40 5.03 18.00
C CYS A 189 11.82 5.53 18.33
N ASP A 190 12.86 4.78 17.95
CA ASP A 190 14.25 5.18 18.18
C ASP A 190 14.66 6.34 17.26
N ILE A 191 14.19 6.36 15.99
CA ILE A 191 14.35 7.51 15.08
C ILE A 191 13.70 8.77 15.67
N ILE A 192 12.45 8.67 16.14
CA ILE A 192 11.74 9.79 16.77
C ILE A 192 12.53 10.33 17.97
N ARG A 193 12.98 9.45 18.87
CA ARG A 193 13.69 9.85 20.10
C ARG A 193 15.08 10.43 19.81
N ARG A 194 15.79 9.91 18.83
CA ARG A 194 17.17 10.30 18.53
C ARG A 194 17.26 11.53 17.64
N PHE A 195 16.41 11.63 16.64
CA PHE A 195 16.54 12.64 15.58
C PHE A 195 15.41 13.68 15.59
N ARG A 196 14.27 13.39 16.23
CA ARG A 196 13.14 14.32 16.37
C ARG A 196 12.60 14.83 15.03
N PRO A 197 12.36 13.96 14.01
CA PRO A 197 11.86 14.40 12.71
C PRO A 197 10.56 15.18 12.83
N GLU A 198 10.38 16.23 12.00
CA GLU A 198 9.15 17.03 11.98
C GLU A 198 8.05 16.36 11.18
N VAL A 199 8.42 15.56 10.16
CA VAL A 199 7.50 14.78 9.33
C VAL A 199 7.89 13.31 9.43
N THR A 200 7.00 12.48 9.98
CA THR A 200 7.25 11.05 10.17
C THR A 200 6.12 10.24 9.56
N PHE A 201 6.45 9.31 8.69
CA PHE A 201 5.53 8.34 8.12
C PHE A 201 6.00 6.94 8.50
N VAL A 202 5.09 6.10 8.99
CA VAL A 202 5.38 4.71 9.33
C VAL A 202 4.24 3.81 8.86
N HIS A 203 4.59 2.64 8.33
CA HIS A 203 3.66 1.64 7.82
C HIS A 203 3.78 0.34 8.59
N ASN A 204 2.64 -0.33 8.82
CA ASN A 204 2.51 -1.60 9.53
C ASN A 204 1.59 -2.53 8.73
N GLY A 205 2.04 -3.75 8.45
CA GLY A 205 1.35 -4.70 7.55
C GLY A 205 0.64 -5.86 8.25
N ASN A 206 0.62 -5.93 9.58
CA ASN A 206 0.14 -7.13 10.29
C ASN A 206 -1.34 -7.44 10.08
N ILE A 207 -2.21 -6.43 9.91
CA ILE A 207 -3.66 -6.65 9.69
C ILE A 207 -3.88 -7.22 8.29
N ASP A 208 -3.21 -6.67 7.27
CA ASP A 208 -3.26 -7.16 5.90
C ASP A 208 -2.83 -8.63 5.81
N ASP A 209 -1.64 -8.95 6.33
CA ASP A 209 -1.12 -10.33 6.40
C ASP A 209 -2.08 -11.28 7.14
N GLY A 210 -2.66 -10.82 8.25
CA GLY A 210 -3.65 -11.56 9.02
C GLY A 210 -4.91 -11.86 8.22
N ARG A 211 -5.44 -10.88 7.48
CA ARG A 211 -6.62 -11.05 6.62
C ARG A 211 -6.36 -12.01 5.47
N HIS A 212 -5.20 -11.91 4.81
CA HIS A 212 -4.81 -12.86 3.78
C HIS A 212 -4.81 -14.31 4.27
N LYS A 213 -4.38 -14.53 5.49
CA LYS A 213 -4.25 -15.88 6.10
C LYS A 213 -5.55 -16.43 6.66
N ASN A 214 -6.45 -15.57 7.17
CA ASN A 214 -7.57 -16.01 8.00
C ASN A 214 -8.94 -15.56 7.48
N GLY A 215 -9.00 -14.71 6.45
CA GLY A 215 -10.23 -14.03 6.00
C GLY A 215 -10.38 -12.65 6.60
N VAL A 216 -11.33 -11.87 6.07
CA VAL A 216 -11.47 -10.44 6.40
C VAL A 216 -11.81 -10.19 7.87
N PHE A 217 -12.72 -10.98 8.45
CA PHE A 217 -13.16 -10.85 9.83
C PHE A 217 -13.11 -12.20 10.56
N GLY A 218 -12.86 -12.17 11.87
CA GLY A 218 -12.81 -13.35 12.72
C GLY A 218 -12.16 -13.04 14.07
N ASP A 219 -12.19 -14.01 15.00
CA ASP A 219 -11.64 -13.82 16.35
C ASP A 219 -10.13 -13.55 16.35
N TRP A 220 -9.43 -13.98 15.31
CA TRP A 220 -8.00 -13.73 15.11
C TRP A 220 -7.66 -12.24 15.05
N LEU A 221 -8.60 -11.40 14.62
CA LEU A 221 -8.40 -9.96 14.40
C LEU A 221 -8.24 -9.17 15.72
N TYR A 222 -8.93 -9.56 16.79
CA TYR A 222 -8.91 -8.81 18.05
C TYR A 222 -7.51 -8.71 18.67
N PRO A 223 -6.72 -9.78 18.78
CA PRO A 223 -5.33 -9.68 19.25
C PRO A 223 -4.47 -8.76 18.37
N GLU A 224 -4.69 -8.77 17.05
CA GLU A 224 -3.93 -7.91 16.14
C GLU A 224 -4.33 -6.43 16.27
N LEU A 225 -5.61 -6.14 16.51
CA LEU A 225 -6.05 -4.78 16.84
C LEU A 225 -5.49 -4.29 18.19
N VAL A 226 -5.30 -5.17 19.16
CA VAL A 226 -4.58 -4.83 20.41
C VAL A 226 -3.13 -4.46 20.11
N ARG A 227 -2.44 -5.15 19.20
CA ARG A 227 -1.09 -4.77 18.76
C ARG A 227 -1.06 -3.39 18.08
N VAL A 228 -2.07 -3.08 17.27
CA VAL A 228 -2.22 -1.73 16.68
C VAL A 228 -2.36 -0.68 17.77
N ASP A 229 -3.16 -0.94 18.81
CA ASP A 229 -3.29 -0.03 19.97
C ASP A 229 -1.96 0.14 20.72
N GLU A 230 -1.21 -0.94 20.94
CA GLU A 230 0.12 -0.89 21.55
C GLU A 230 1.09 -0.07 20.71
N ALA A 231 1.04 -0.20 19.37
CA ALA A 231 1.83 0.59 18.42
C ALA A 231 1.50 2.09 18.52
N ILE A 232 0.21 2.45 18.58
CA ILE A 232 -0.23 3.83 18.82
C ILE A 232 0.37 4.34 20.15
N GLY A 233 0.35 3.49 21.19
CA GLY A 233 0.93 3.79 22.51
C GLY A 233 2.44 4.04 22.45
N ASP A 234 3.20 3.22 21.74
CA ASP A 234 4.65 3.35 21.62
C ASP A 234 5.07 4.61 20.86
N LEU A 235 4.38 4.92 19.77
CA LEU A 235 4.56 6.15 19.02
C LEU A 235 4.25 7.38 19.89
N GLY A 236 3.09 7.38 20.54
CA GLY A 236 2.69 8.46 21.43
C GLY A 236 3.65 8.67 22.60
N ARG A 237 4.09 7.59 23.26
CA ARG A 237 5.11 7.65 24.32
C ARG A 237 6.47 8.15 23.81
N SER A 238 6.80 7.89 22.57
CA SER A 238 8.04 8.40 21.98
C SER A 238 7.99 9.90 21.78
N LEU A 239 6.84 10.44 21.36
CA LEU A 239 6.61 11.88 21.27
C LEU A 239 6.58 12.55 22.66
N GLU A 240 5.96 11.91 23.66
CA GLU A 240 5.99 12.39 25.06
C GLU A 240 7.42 12.49 25.60
N ALA A 241 8.23 11.45 25.36
CA ALA A 241 9.61 11.37 25.84
C ALA A 241 10.51 12.50 25.31
N ILE A 242 10.21 13.03 24.13
CA ILE A 242 10.94 14.17 23.56
C ILE A 242 10.22 15.52 23.77
N GLY A 243 9.07 15.53 24.47
CA GLY A 243 8.30 16.76 24.77
C GLY A 243 7.57 17.34 23.55
N GLU A 244 7.27 16.54 22.54
CA GLU A 244 6.67 17.02 21.26
C GLU A 244 5.24 16.50 21.02
N LEU A 245 4.63 15.76 21.96
CA LEU A 245 3.28 15.24 21.76
C LEU A 245 2.26 16.37 21.51
N GLU A 246 2.29 17.42 22.31
CA GLU A 246 1.37 18.56 22.22
C GLU A 246 1.62 19.44 20.97
N ASN A 247 2.75 19.24 20.27
CA ASN A 247 3.13 19.94 19.05
C ASN A 247 2.96 19.07 17.79
N THR A 248 2.44 17.84 17.93
CA THR A 248 2.34 16.87 16.84
C THR A 248 0.88 16.61 16.47
N ASP A 249 0.54 16.72 15.20
CA ASP A 249 -0.69 16.20 14.64
C ASP A 249 -0.48 14.72 14.31
N PHE A 250 -1.15 13.83 15.03
CA PHE A 250 -1.04 12.38 14.90
C PHE A 250 -2.20 11.85 14.06
N PHE A 251 -1.86 11.11 13.00
CA PHE A 251 -2.80 10.48 12.06
C PHE A 251 -2.69 8.96 12.14
N LEU A 252 -3.84 8.28 12.21
CA LEU A 252 -3.99 6.85 11.95
C LEU A 252 -4.78 6.71 10.67
N VAL A 253 -4.17 6.06 9.68
CA VAL A 253 -4.71 5.94 8.31
C VAL A 253 -4.61 4.51 7.81
N SER A 254 -5.27 4.23 6.70
CA SER A 254 -5.15 2.96 5.97
C SER A 254 -5.32 3.20 4.47
N ASP A 255 -4.91 2.24 3.69
CA ASP A 255 -4.78 2.31 2.24
C ASP A 255 -5.92 1.61 1.49
N HIS A 256 -6.36 0.43 1.94
CA HIS A 256 -7.44 -0.36 1.35
C HIS A 256 -8.10 -1.29 2.37
N GLY A 257 -9.14 -1.99 1.96
CA GLY A 257 -9.70 -3.14 2.66
C GLY A 257 -9.41 -4.44 1.90
N GLN A 258 -10.01 -5.55 2.36
CA GLN A 258 -9.93 -6.84 1.70
C GLN A 258 -11.31 -7.46 1.54
N LEU A 259 -11.44 -8.43 0.62
CA LEU A 259 -12.61 -9.30 0.44
C LEU A 259 -12.19 -10.76 0.56
N ASP A 260 -13.07 -11.58 1.17
CA ASP A 260 -12.90 -13.02 1.17
C ASP A 260 -13.00 -13.58 -0.24
N ILE A 261 -12.01 -14.41 -0.63
CA ILE A 261 -12.01 -15.08 -1.93
C ILE A 261 -12.29 -16.57 -1.77
N LYS A 262 -12.75 -17.20 -2.83
CA LYS A 262 -13.13 -18.63 -2.85
C LYS A 262 -12.38 -19.43 -3.89
N ARG A 263 -11.76 -18.77 -4.84
CA ARG A 263 -11.04 -19.40 -5.96
C ARG A 263 -10.03 -18.45 -6.58
N THR A 264 -9.08 -19.03 -7.28
CA THR A 264 -8.17 -18.30 -8.15
C THR A 264 -8.42 -18.68 -9.60
N ILE A 265 -8.42 -17.70 -10.50
CA ILE A 265 -8.50 -17.91 -11.95
C ILE A 265 -7.18 -17.44 -12.61
N LYS A 266 -6.78 -18.14 -13.67
CA LYS A 266 -5.55 -17.87 -14.43
C LYS A 266 -5.90 -17.33 -15.80
N PRO A 267 -6.08 -16.01 -15.99
CA PRO A 267 -6.51 -15.43 -17.27
C PRO A 267 -5.56 -15.74 -18.43
N ASN A 268 -4.25 -15.88 -18.17
CA ASN A 268 -3.26 -16.23 -19.18
C ASN A 268 -3.51 -17.59 -19.83
N LEU A 269 -4.16 -18.54 -19.14
CA LEU A 269 -4.61 -19.80 -19.77
C LEU A 269 -5.78 -19.58 -20.73
N LEU A 270 -6.62 -18.55 -20.51
CA LEU A 270 -7.65 -18.16 -21.48
C LEU A 270 -7.01 -17.56 -22.73
N LEU A 271 -6.04 -16.64 -22.52
CA LEU A 271 -5.27 -16.06 -23.65
C LEU A 271 -4.55 -17.14 -24.47
N SER A 272 -4.00 -18.16 -23.82
CA SER A 272 -3.37 -19.28 -24.49
C SER A 272 -4.38 -20.07 -25.34
N ARG A 273 -5.59 -20.32 -24.84
CA ARG A 273 -6.67 -20.98 -25.59
C ARG A 273 -7.16 -20.16 -26.81
N LEU A 274 -7.08 -18.82 -26.69
CA LEU A 274 -7.40 -17.91 -27.77
C LEU A 274 -6.27 -17.76 -28.80
N GLY A 275 -5.12 -18.43 -28.60
CA GLY A 275 -3.94 -18.33 -29.47
C GLY A 275 -3.19 -16.99 -29.34
N LEU A 276 -3.37 -16.28 -28.23
CA LEU A 276 -2.74 -14.98 -27.96
C LEU A 276 -1.52 -15.08 -27.04
N LEU A 277 -1.22 -16.27 -26.51
CA LEU A 277 -0.09 -16.52 -25.63
C LEU A 277 0.37 -17.97 -25.77
N SER A 278 1.68 -18.18 -25.81
CA SER A 278 2.32 -19.50 -25.73
C SER A 278 3.26 -19.54 -24.53
N ALA A 279 3.29 -20.65 -23.80
CA ALA A 279 4.20 -20.88 -22.71
C ALA A 279 4.76 -22.31 -22.76
N ASP A 280 5.97 -22.51 -22.24
CA ASP A 280 6.57 -23.83 -22.12
C ASP A 280 5.93 -24.68 -20.99
N GLU A 281 6.39 -25.91 -20.81
CA GLU A 281 5.90 -26.84 -19.78
C GLU A 281 6.12 -26.31 -18.34
N LYS A 282 7.07 -25.38 -18.16
CA LYS A 282 7.34 -24.72 -16.88
C LYS A 282 6.45 -23.49 -16.66
N GLY A 283 5.67 -23.08 -17.68
CA GLY A 283 4.82 -21.88 -17.66
C GLY A 283 5.58 -20.60 -17.98
N ILE A 284 6.78 -20.70 -18.55
CA ILE A 284 7.54 -19.55 -19.03
C ILE A 284 6.97 -19.13 -20.38
N VAL A 285 6.58 -17.86 -20.51
CA VAL A 285 6.03 -17.32 -21.76
C VAL A 285 7.11 -17.35 -22.85
N THR A 286 6.78 -17.90 -23.99
CA THR A 286 7.66 -18.01 -25.17
C THR A 286 7.25 -17.07 -26.28
N GLU A 287 5.94 -16.84 -26.44
CA GLU A 287 5.38 -15.90 -27.41
C GLU A 287 4.09 -15.30 -26.83
N TRP A 288 3.83 -14.05 -27.11
CA TRP A 288 2.60 -13.40 -26.65
C TRP A 288 2.17 -12.25 -27.56
N LYS A 289 0.87 -12.14 -27.78
CA LYS A 289 0.17 -10.97 -28.32
C LYS A 289 -0.56 -10.21 -27.22
N ALA A 290 -1.05 -10.94 -26.21
CA ALA A 290 -1.68 -10.38 -25.02
C ALA A 290 -1.22 -11.11 -23.76
N TYR A 291 -1.14 -10.38 -22.63
CA TYR A 291 -0.77 -10.91 -21.32
C TYR A 291 -1.58 -10.24 -20.21
N CYS A 292 -2.08 -11.04 -19.27
CA CYS A 292 -2.78 -10.58 -18.08
C CYS A 292 -1.82 -10.52 -16.90
N ARG A 293 -1.65 -9.32 -16.30
CA ARG A 293 -0.91 -9.08 -15.06
C ARG A 293 -1.86 -8.88 -13.91
N SER A 294 -1.75 -9.70 -12.87
CA SER A 294 -2.61 -9.66 -11.70
C SER A 294 -2.27 -8.50 -10.76
N ASN A 295 -3.31 -7.84 -10.28
CA ASN A 295 -3.35 -7.04 -9.05
C ASN A 295 -4.30 -7.71 -8.05
N ALA A 296 -4.16 -9.02 -7.87
CA ALA A 296 -5.02 -9.90 -7.09
C ALA A 296 -6.49 -9.91 -7.58
N MET A 297 -7.39 -9.06 -7.11
CA MET A 297 -8.80 -9.05 -7.53
C MET A 297 -9.09 -8.19 -8.76
N SER A 298 -8.08 -7.61 -9.38
CA SER A 298 -8.14 -7.07 -10.74
C SER A 298 -6.98 -7.60 -11.57
N SER A 299 -7.06 -7.47 -12.88
CA SER A 299 -5.98 -7.88 -13.78
C SER A 299 -5.84 -6.91 -14.93
N LEU A 300 -4.64 -6.37 -15.14
CA LEU A 300 -4.33 -5.51 -16.27
C LEU A 300 -3.93 -6.35 -17.48
N VAL A 301 -4.55 -6.11 -18.61
CA VAL A 301 -4.33 -6.85 -19.85
C VAL A 301 -3.50 -5.99 -20.79
N TYR A 302 -2.29 -6.44 -21.07
CA TYR A 302 -1.34 -5.77 -21.95
C TYR A 302 -1.37 -6.40 -23.34
N LEU A 303 -1.21 -5.59 -24.38
CA LEU A 303 -0.93 -6.05 -25.75
C LEU A 303 0.57 -5.89 -26.02
N HIS A 304 1.16 -6.87 -26.73
CA HIS A 304 2.57 -6.80 -27.15
C HIS A 304 2.80 -5.61 -28.08
N ASP A 305 1.91 -5.46 -29.05
CA ASP A 305 1.82 -4.27 -29.90
C ASP A 305 0.54 -3.50 -29.54
N PRO A 306 0.67 -2.33 -28.86
CA PRO A 306 -0.48 -1.51 -28.50
C PRO A 306 -1.31 -1.00 -29.69
N ASP A 307 -0.72 -0.98 -30.89
CA ASP A 307 -1.37 -0.51 -32.13
C ASP A 307 -2.04 -1.66 -32.92
N ASP A 308 -1.90 -2.92 -32.49
CA ASP A 308 -2.58 -4.09 -33.11
C ASP A 308 -4.08 -4.07 -32.85
N ARG A 309 -4.81 -3.34 -33.69
CA ARG A 309 -6.28 -3.21 -33.62
C ARG A 309 -7.02 -4.51 -33.85
N GLU A 310 -6.50 -5.42 -34.68
CA GLU A 310 -7.15 -6.71 -34.90
C GLU A 310 -7.13 -7.56 -33.62
N THR A 311 -5.98 -7.67 -32.96
CA THR A 311 -5.87 -8.35 -31.67
C THR A 311 -6.70 -7.67 -30.59
N TYR A 312 -6.69 -6.32 -30.53
CA TYR A 312 -7.50 -5.55 -29.57
C TYR A 312 -8.99 -5.87 -29.70
N ASP A 313 -9.56 -5.73 -30.92
CA ASP A 313 -11.00 -5.92 -31.17
C ASP A 313 -11.43 -7.37 -30.95
N TYR A 314 -10.57 -8.33 -31.37
CA TYR A 314 -10.78 -9.74 -31.11
C TYR A 314 -10.82 -10.05 -29.61
N LEU A 315 -9.80 -9.62 -28.88
CA LEU A 315 -9.67 -9.89 -27.46
C LEU A 315 -10.80 -9.22 -26.66
N TYR A 316 -11.14 -7.96 -26.94
CA TYR A 316 -12.23 -7.26 -26.26
C TYR A 316 -13.55 -8.02 -26.39
N ARG A 317 -13.89 -8.46 -27.61
CA ARG A 317 -15.10 -9.25 -27.87
C ARG A 317 -15.13 -10.56 -27.09
N GLU A 318 -13.99 -11.28 -27.06
CA GLU A 318 -13.88 -12.55 -26.33
C GLU A 318 -13.95 -12.36 -24.81
N LEU A 319 -13.30 -11.33 -24.28
CA LEU A 319 -13.38 -11.01 -22.85
C LEU A 319 -14.81 -10.61 -22.44
N CYS A 320 -15.49 -9.79 -23.25
CA CYS A 320 -16.90 -9.45 -23.01
C CYS A 320 -17.81 -10.69 -23.05
N ARG A 321 -17.61 -11.59 -24.02
CA ARG A 321 -18.36 -12.86 -24.08
C ARG A 321 -18.10 -13.70 -22.81
N MET A 322 -16.87 -13.82 -22.35
CA MET A 322 -16.49 -14.54 -21.14
C MET A 322 -17.11 -13.91 -19.88
N ARG A 323 -17.13 -12.58 -19.79
CA ARG A 323 -17.84 -11.86 -18.74
C ARG A 323 -19.33 -12.23 -18.69
N ASP A 324 -19.98 -12.21 -19.85
CA ASP A 324 -21.43 -12.47 -19.97
C ASP A 324 -21.78 -13.94 -19.65
N GLU A 325 -20.86 -14.88 -19.86
CA GLU A 325 -20.99 -16.26 -19.41
C GLU A 325 -20.95 -16.41 -17.88
N GLY A 326 -20.35 -15.46 -17.14
CA GLY A 326 -20.38 -15.38 -15.68
C GLY A 326 -19.57 -16.45 -14.93
N ILE A 327 -18.72 -17.23 -15.59
CA ILE A 327 -17.98 -18.35 -14.98
C ILE A 327 -16.48 -18.08 -14.80
N TYR A 328 -15.97 -17.04 -15.46
CA TYR A 328 -14.52 -16.76 -15.54
C TYR A 328 -14.03 -15.84 -14.42
N GLY A 329 -14.89 -15.46 -13.46
CA GLY A 329 -14.51 -14.76 -12.23
C GLY A 329 -14.30 -13.27 -12.36
N PHE A 330 -14.64 -12.66 -13.48
CA PHE A 330 -14.67 -11.21 -13.65
C PHE A 330 -16.06 -10.72 -14.06
N SER A 331 -16.45 -9.60 -13.43
CA SER A 331 -17.78 -8.99 -13.62
C SER A 331 -17.73 -7.81 -14.59
N GLU A 332 -16.55 -7.22 -14.80
CA GLU A 332 -16.36 -6.11 -15.74
C GLU A 332 -15.09 -6.35 -16.59
N VAL A 333 -15.16 -5.84 -17.81
CA VAL A 333 -14.02 -5.67 -18.72
C VAL A 333 -13.99 -4.19 -19.06
N LEU A 334 -13.07 -3.46 -18.48
CA LEU A 334 -12.92 -2.02 -18.66
C LEU A 334 -11.86 -1.76 -19.71
N THR A 335 -12.13 -0.91 -20.68
CA THR A 335 -11.09 -0.38 -21.57
C THR A 335 -10.20 0.60 -20.81
N ARG A 336 -9.03 0.93 -21.36
CA ARG A 336 -8.14 1.93 -20.79
C ARG A 336 -8.85 3.28 -20.63
N GLU A 337 -9.63 3.71 -21.63
CA GLU A 337 -10.39 4.95 -21.57
C GLU A 337 -11.42 4.94 -20.43
N GLU A 338 -12.09 3.81 -20.21
CA GLU A 338 -13.06 3.65 -19.11
C GLU A 338 -12.35 3.67 -17.74
N THR A 339 -11.18 3.03 -17.61
CA THR A 339 -10.42 3.08 -16.33
C THR A 339 -9.89 4.47 -16.04
N VAL A 340 -9.41 5.21 -17.03
CA VAL A 340 -9.00 6.62 -16.87
C VAL A 340 -10.19 7.49 -16.50
N GLY A 341 -11.30 7.35 -17.21
CA GLY A 341 -12.49 8.19 -16.98
C GLY A 341 -13.21 7.94 -15.66
N ARG A 342 -13.18 6.70 -15.16
CA ARG A 342 -13.89 6.29 -13.92
C ARG A 342 -13.01 6.30 -12.69
N GLU A 343 -11.77 5.82 -12.83
CA GLU A 343 -10.92 5.46 -11.70
C GLU A 343 -9.56 6.17 -11.72
N HIS A 344 -9.30 7.01 -12.71
CA HIS A 344 -8.01 7.68 -12.87
C HIS A 344 -6.84 6.69 -12.90
N LEU A 345 -7.08 5.52 -13.48
CA LEU A 345 -6.08 4.46 -13.66
C LEU A 345 -5.58 4.44 -15.09
N ASP A 346 -4.27 4.62 -15.28
CA ASP A 346 -3.58 4.53 -16.56
C ASP A 346 -2.27 3.72 -16.42
N GLY A 347 -1.70 3.22 -17.53
CA GLY A 347 -0.41 2.52 -17.47
C GLY A 347 -0.09 1.57 -18.60
N GLY A 348 -0.45 1.88 -19.83
CA GLY A 348 -0.02 1.12 -21.02
C GLY A 348 -0.70 -0.25 -21.21
N PHE A 349 -1.69 -0.60 -20.41
CA PHE A 349 -2.58 -1.75 -20.61
C PHE A 349 -3.71 -1.38 -21.58
N ALA A 350 -4.32 -2.41 -22.21
CA ALA A 350 -5.46 -2.25 -23.08
C ALA A 350 -6.80 -2.39 -22.34
N PHE A 351 -6.86 -3.34 -21.40
CA PHE A 351 -8.07 -3.64 -20.64
C PHE A 351 -7.74 -3.87 -19.16
N CYS A 352 -8.73 -3.69 -18.31
CA CYS A 352 -8.71 -4.13 -16.92
C CYS A 352 -9.89 -5.08 -16.67
N LEU A 353 -9.58 -6.26 -16.12
CA LEU A 353 -10.57 -7.22 -15.66
C LEU A 353 -10.83 -6.96 -14.17
N GLU A 354 -12.08 -6.70 -13.83
CA GLU A 354 -12.50 -6.52 -12.44
C GLU A 354 -13.18 -7.79 -11.92
N SER A 355 -12.77 -8.25 -10.74
CA SER A 355 -13.29 -9.47 -10.10
C SER A 355 -14.81 -9.43 -9.85
N ASP A 356 -15.41 -10.62 -9.81
CA ASP A 356 -16.78 -10.84 -9.34
C ASP A 356 -16.98 -10.65 -7.82
N GLY A 357 -15.92 -10.31 -7.08
CA GLY A 357 -15.88 -10.12 -5.63
C GLY A 357 -15.54 -11.39 -4.83
N TYR A 358 -15.31 -12.52 -5.52
CA TYR A 358 -14.98 -13.82 -4.92
C TYR A 358 -13.77 -14.49 -5.54
N THR A 359 -13.22 -13.89 -6.59
CA THR A 359 -12.16 -14.46 -7.40
C THR A 359 -10.91 -13.59 -7.34
N SER A 360 -9.76 -14.22 -7.10
CA SER A 360 -8.44 -13.62 -7.35
C SER A 360 -7.89 -14.10 -8.69
N PHE A 361 -7.05 -13.30 -9.34
CA PHE A 361 -6.41 -13.61 -10.60
C PHE A 361 -4.94 -13.96 -10.40
N SER A 362 -4.44 -14.94 -11.13
CA SER A 362 -3.05 -15.36 -11.11
C SER A 362 -2.40 -15.18 -12.48
N ASP A 363 -1.15 -14.72 -12.50
CA ASP A 363 -0.34 -14.57 -13.71
C ASP A 363 0.10 -15.92 -14.32
N SER A 364 -0.12 -17.04 -13.63
CA SER A 364 0.38 -18.34 -14.02
C SER A 364 -0.13 -18.78 -15.39
N CYS A 365 0.80 -19.24 -16.24
CA CYS A 365 0.52 -19.81 -17.57
C CYS A 365 0.43 -21.34 -17.55
N ARG A 366 0.31 -21.98 -16.36
CA ARG A 366 0.26 -23.45 -16.23
C ARG A 366 -0.79 -23.94 -15.23
N GLY A 367 -1.12 -25.24 -15.32
CA GLY A 367 -2.05 -25.94 -14.43
C GLY A 367 -3.50 -25.72 -14.82
N SER A 368 -4.42 -25.80 -13.86
CA SER A 368 -5.85 -25.64 -14.09
C SER A 368 -6.24 -24.17 -14.20
N LEU A 369 -7.22 -23.87 -15.04
CA LEU A 369 -7.79 -22.52 -15.19
C LEU A 369 -8.33 -22.01 -13.88
N ILE A 370 -9.07 -22.86 -13.16
CA ILE A 370 -9.57 -22.58 -11.81
C ILE A 370 -8.70 -23.34 -10.82
N ALA A 371 -8.15 -22.64 -9.83
CA ALA A 371 -7.33 -23.21 -8.77
C ALA A 371 -8.00 -22.97 -7.40
N PRO A 372 -7.75 -23.85 -6.43
CA PRO A 372 -8.12 -23.58 -5.04
C PRO A 372 -7.28 -22.43 -4.47
N LEU A 373 -7.64 -21.99 -3.26
CA LEU A 373 -6.84 -21.02 -2.50
C LEU A 373 -5.43 -21.55 -2.26
N ASP A 374 -4.45 -20.66 -2.25
CA ASP A 374 -3.05 -20.97 -1.98
C ASP A 374 -2.54 -20.07 -0.84
N LEU A 375 -2.50 -20.60 0.36
CA LEU A 375 -2.06 -19.88 1.56
C LEU A 375 -0.54 -19.61 1.59
N SER A 376 0.21 -20.08 0.62
CA SER A 376 1.64 -19.77 0.48
C SER A 376 1.90 -18.43 -0.22
N ASP A 377 0.87 -17.84 -0.83
CA ASP A 377 0.95 -16.57 -1.55
C ASP A 377 -0.19 -15.64 -1.05
N PHE A 378 0.16 -14.46 -0.56
CA PHE A 378 -0.79 -13.47 -0.04
C PHE A 378 -1.89 -13.08 -1.05
N ARG A 379 -1.63 -13.13 -2.35
CA ARG A 379 -2.61 -12.82 -3.40
C ARG A 379 -3.74 -13.84 -3.51
N PHE A 380 -3.56 -15.05 -2.98
CA PHE A 380 -4.43 -16.20 -3.22
C PHE A 380 -4.88 -16.89 -1.93
N GLY A 381 -4.68 -16.25 -0.79
CA GLY A 381 -5.07 -16.72 0.54
C GLY A 381 -6.58 -16.72 0.76
N HIS A 382 -7.04 -16.60 2.01
CA HIS A 382 -8.47 -16.55 2.34
C HIS A 382 -9.13 -15.24 1.94
N ALA A 383 -8.39 -14.12 1.98
CA ALA A 383 -8.85 -12.81 1.56
C ALA A 383 -7.75 -12.10 0.76
N THR A 384 -8.14 -11.14 -0.05
CA THR A 384 -7.21 -10.27 -0.78
C THR A 384 -7.90 -8.98 -1.23
N HIS A 385 -7.16 -8.10 -1.87
CA HIS A 385 -7.52 -6.75 -2.27
C HIS A 385 -7.36 -6.53 -3.78
N GLY A 386 -7.36 -5.27 -4.27
CA GLY A 386 -7.16 -4.94 -5.69
C GLY A 386 -8.46 -4.80 -6.50
N TYR A 387 -9.61 -4.80 -5.83
CA TYR A 387 -10.95 -4.63 -6.41
C TYR A 387 -11.35 -3.15 -6.49
N LEU A 388 -12.44 -2.87 -7.22
CA LEU A 388 -13.10 -1.55 -7.21
C LEU A 388 -13.47 -1.17 -5.76
N PRO A 389 -13.02 -0.03 -5.24
CA PRO A 389 -13.10 0.30 -3.80
C PRO A 389 -14.50 0.16 -3.18
N GLU A 390 -15.54 0.40 -3.96
CA GLU A 390 -16.93 0.32 -3.47
C GLU A 390 -17.43 -1.09 -3.12
N LYS A 391 -16.72 -2.13 -3.56
CA LYS A 391 -17.13 -3.53 -3.38
C LYS A 391 -16.85 -4.07 -1.98
N GLY A 392 -15.96 -3.47 -1.23
CA GLY A 392 -15.49 -3.99 0.07
C GLY A 392 -15.44 -2.96 1.19
N PRO A 393 -14.96 -3.41 2.36
CA PRO A 393 -14.72 -2.53 3.51
C PRO A 393 -13.79 -1.37 3.12
N GLN A 394 -14.06 -0.19 3.71
CA GLN A 394 -13.35 1.04 3.37
C GLN A 394 -12.28 1.36 4.40
N PRO A 395 -11.12 1.89 3.98
CA PRO A 395 -10.08 2.40 4.86
C PRO A 395 -10.57 3.52 5.77
N VAL A 396 -9.77 3.85 6.77
CA VAL A 396 -10.08 4.82 7.82
C VAL A 396 -9.11 5.99 7.81
N PHE A 397 -9.54 7.09 8.45
CA PHE A 397 -8.70 8.24 8.73
C PHE A 397 -9.10 8.81 10.09
N CYS A 398 -8.18 8.75 11.06
CA CYS A 398 -8.35 9.36 12.37
C CYS A 398 -7.20 10.33 12.62
N ALA A 399 -7.48 11.49 13.23
CA ALA A 399 -6.46 12.49 13.49
C ALA A 399 -6.69 13.19 14.84
N LYS A 400 -5.60 13.50 15.55
CA LYS A 400 -5.63 14.33 16.75
C LYS A 400 -4.34 15.10 16.90
N GLY A 401 -4.44 16.37 17.26
CA GLY A 401 -3.29 17.23 17.49
C GLY A 401 -3.68 18.69 17.63
N PRO A 402 -2.67 19.57 17.78
CA PRO A 402 -2.91 20.99 18.05
C PRO A 402 -3.60 21.73 16.89
N HIS A 403 -3.52 21.22 15.67
CA HIS A 403 -4.13 21.85 14.50
C HIS A 403 -5.34 21.06 13.97
N ILE A 404 -5.78 20.04 14.73
CA ILE A 404 -6.93 19.19 14.36
C ILE A 404 -8.12 19.58 15.24
N ARG A 405 -9.24 19.81 14.58
CA ARG A 405 -10.52 20.15 15.24
C ARG A 405 -11.11 18.91 15.89
N GLY A 406 -11.13 18.88 17.24
CA GLY A 406 -11.67 17.76 17.99
C GLY A 406 -13.16 17.54 17.80
N GLY A 407 -13.59 16.27 17.87
CA GLY A 407 -14.98 15.85 17.82
C GLY A 407 -15.64 15.94 16.43
N VAL A 408 -14.86 16.17 15.38
CA VAL A 408 -15.37 16.15 14.00
C VAL A 408 -15.46 14.71 13.50
N SER A 409 -16.62 14.33 12.98
CA SER A 409 -16.83 13.04 12.33
C SER A 409 -17.43 13.26 10.94
N LEU A 410 -16.73 12.83 9.91
CA LEU A 410 -17.13 12.95 8.52
C LEU A 410 -17.54 11.57 7.97
N ASP A 411 -18.54 11.53 7.09
CA ASP A 411 -19.00 10.23 6.57
C ASP A 411 -18.03 9.62 5.57
N SER A 412 -17.49 10.44 4.63
CA SER A 412 -16.54 9.93 3.65
C SER A 412 -15.64 11.01 3.06
N ARG A 413 -14.44 10.61 2.64
CA ARG A 413 -13.47 11.38 1.84
C ARG A 413 -12.75 10.41 0.90
N ARG A 414 -11.86 10.94 0.06
CA ARG A 414 -11.08 10.15 -0.89
C ARG A 414 -9.63 10.02 -0.39
N LEU A 415 -8.98 8.95 -0.71
CA LEU A 415 -7.58 8.72 -0.36
C LEU A 415 -6.65 9.83 -0.86
N VAL A 416 -6.92 10.36 -2.06
CA VAL A 416 -6.17 11.49 -2.65
C VAL A 416 -6.28 12.80 -1.84
N ASP A 417 -7.20 12.90 -0.89
CA ASP A 417 -7.40 14.11 -0.07
C ASP A 417 -6.44 14.16 1.15
N GLU A 418 -5.73 13.05 1.43
CA GLU A 418 -4.84 12.94 2.59
C GLU A 418 -3.57 13.79 2.43
N ALA A 419 -2.77 13.58 1.38
CA ALA A 419 -1.55 14.38 1.17
C ALA A 419 -1.80 15.88 1.10
N PRO A 420 -2.85 16.40 0.41
CA PRO A 420 -3.22 17.81 0.47
C PRO A 420 -3.54 18.29 1.90
N THR A 421 -4.10 17.42 2.77
CA THR A 421 -4.37 17.75 4.17
C THR A 421 -3.06 17.91 4.94
N TYR A 422 -2.10 17.00 4.77
CA TYR A 422 -0.77 17.11 5.37
C TYR A 422 -0.02 18.35 4.86
N ALA A 423 -0.06 18.58 3.56
CA ALA A 423 0.56 19.75 2.92
C ALA A 423 -0.03 21.06 3.45
N ARG A 424 -1.35 21.13 3.63
CA ARG A 424 -2.05 22.29 4.20
C ARG A 424 -1.61 22.58 5.65
N LEU A 425 -1.45 21.52 6.46
CA LEU A 425 -0.92 21.64 7.83
C LEU A 425 0.52 22.16 7.85
N LEU A 426 1.39 21.58 7.03
CA LEU A 426 2.81 21.95 6.96
C LEU A 426 3.04 23.31 6.25
N GLY A 427 2.03 23.87 5.58
CA GLY A 427 2.18 25.09 4.79
C GLY A 427 2.99 24.88 3.51
N VAL A 428 3.06 23.66 2.99
CA VAL A 428 3.75 23.30 1.74
C VAL A 428 2.74 23.10 0.60
N ARG A 429 3.24 22.89 -0.62
CA ARG A 429 2.40 22.70 -1.81
C ARG A 429 2.73 21.41 -2.51
N LEU A 430 1.69 20.73 -2.97
CA LEU A 430 1.74 19.58 -3.88
C LEU A 430 1.07 20.01 -5.20
N PRO A 431 1.85 20.55 -6.16
CA PRO A 431 1.28 21.24 -7.31
C PRO A 431 0.49 20.33 -8.26
N GLU A 432 0.80 19.03 -8.28
CA GLU A 432 0.14 18.05 -9.14
C GLU A 432 -1.06 17.36 -8.47
N ALA A 433 -1.29 17.58 -7.17
CA ALA A 433 -2.34 16.90 -6.41
C ALA A 433 -3.73 17.06 -7.05
N GLN A 434 -4.47 15.95 -7.10
CA GLN A 434 -5.84 15.86 -7.61
C GLN A 434 -6.88 15.86 -6.48
N GLY A 435 -6.42 15.63 -5.25
CA GLY A 435 -7.21 15.74 -4.05
C GLY A 435 -7.29 17.18 -3.53
N SER A 436 -8.04 17.35 -2.44
CA SER A 436 -8.18 18.63 -1.72
C SER A 436 -8.04 18.38 -0.23
N ALA A 437 -7.47 19.34 0.50
CA ALA A 437 -7.36 19.23 1.95
C ALA A 437 -8.74 19.06 2.60
N ILE A 438 -8.81 18.22 3.63
CA ILE A 438 -10.01 18.00 4.43
C ILE A 438 -10.12 19.17 5.43
N GLU A 439 -10.52 20.33 4.94
CA GLU A 439 -10.54 21.59 5.70
C GLU A 439 -11.46 21.52 6.93
N GLU A 440 -12.48 20.67 6.93
CA GLU A 440 -13.43 20.52 8.04
C GLU A 440 -12.76 20.05 9.35
N ILE A 441 -11.66 19.28 9.23
CA ILE A 441 -10.93 18.78 10.41
C ILE A 441 -9.80 19.72 10.85
N LEU A 442 -9.48 20.76 10.08
CA LEU A 442 -8.36 21.68 10.36
C LEU A 442 -8.83 22.91 11.15
N ILE A 443 -7.96 23.41 12.05
CA ILE A 443 -8.20 24.64 12.84
C ILE A 443 -7.70 25.85 12.06
#